data_3b37b579a8cb3e8c2df7f08c4258ca80
#
_entry.id   3b37b579a8cb3e8c2df7f08c4258ca80
#
_cell.length_a   1.000
_cell.length_b   1.000
_cell.length_c   1.000
_cell.angle_alpha   90.00
_cell.angle_beta   90.00
_cell.angle_gamma   90.00
#
_symmetry.space_group_name_H-M   'P 1'
#
loop_
_entity.id
_entity.type
_entity.pdbx_description
1 polymer ?
#
loop_
_entity_poly.entity_id
_entity_poly.type
_entity_poly.pdbx_seq_one_letter_code
_entity_poly.pdbx_strand_id
1 'polypeptide(L)'
;MSLFFYYKIKFGGENMDNTKYSQLLAENAPQVIETEEEYERHLKIAERLVFKNDLTPEERALNKLVVFLVEDYETKNYPMDDESTPQAILKHIMDSSGNSQADLARITGSSSGVISEILSGKRDISKKQAKALSAHFKVDPSLFI
;
A
#
# COMPACT_ATOMS: atom_id res chain seq x y z
N MET A 1 3.56 -4.46 -1.87
CA MET A 1 2.46 -3.50 -1.73
C MET A 1 2.39 -3.08 -0.28
N SER A 2 2.63 -1.83 -0.02
CA SER A 2 2.59 -1.27 1.33
C SER A 2 1.17 -1.44 1.90
N LEU A 3 1.06 -1.83 3.16
CA LEU A 3 -0.18 -1.78 3.96
C LEU A 3 -0.83 -0.39 3.95
N PHE A 4 -0.11 0.61 3.48
CA PHE A 4 -0.49 2.01 3.33
C PHE A 4 -1.80 2.24 2.55
N PHE A 5 -2.08 1.44 1.53
CA PHE A 5 -3.25 1.62 0.68
C PHE A 5 -4.57 1.18 1.33
N TYR A 6 -4.51 0.29 2.31
CA TYR A 6 -5.70 -0.26 2.96
C TYR A 6 -6.31 0.64 4.03
N TYR A 7 -5.56 1.62 4.54
CA TYR A 7 -5.93 2.36 5.76
C TYR A 7 -6.47 3.77 5.57
N LYS A 8 -6.69 4.23 4.35
CA LYS A 8 -7.38 5.51 4.11
C LYS A 8 -8.89 5.41 4.29
N ILE A 9 -9.36 4.56 5.20
CA ILE A 9 -10.77 4.39 5.48
C ILE A 9 -11.17 5.28 6.67
N LYS A 10 -12.17 6.11 6.42
CA LYS A 10 -12.95 6.98 7.32
C LYS A 10 -12.88 6.60 8.80
N PHE A 11 -12.28 7.43 9.61
CA PHE A 11 -12.41 7.34 11.05
C PHE A 11 -13.17 8.57 11.55
N GLY A 12 -14.46 8.41 11.81
CA GLY A 12 -15.25 9.36 12.61
C GLY A 12 -14.76 9.36 14.05
N GLY A 13 -14.85 10.50 14.70
CA GLY A 13 -14.52 10.64 16.12
C GLY A 13 -15.47 9.82 16.97
N GLU A 14 -15.07 8.61 17.36
CA GLU A 14 -15.74 7.79 18.33
C GLU A 14 -15.09 8.00 19.71
N ASN A 15 -15.88 8.01 20.76
CA ASN A 15 -15.36 8.08 22.15
C ASN A 15 -14.59 6.81 22.49
N MET A 16 -13.31 6.98 22.78
CA MET A 16 -12.41 5.92 23.17
C MET A 16 -12.36 5.80 24.72
N ASP A 17 -12.44 4.56 25.22
CA ASP A 17 -12.20 4.28 26.63
C ASP A 17 -10.69 4.16 26.88
N ASN A 18 -10.14 5.14 27.61
CA ASN A 18 -8.70 5.19 27.89
C ASN A 18 -8.20 3.99 28.70
N THR A 19 -9.02 3.39 29.55
CA THR A 19 -8.64 2.20 30.33
C THR A 19 -8.46 0.99 29.41
N LYS A 20 -9.39 0.77 28.49
CA LYS A 20 -9.29 -0.29 27.48
C LYS A 20 -8.12 -0.06 26.54
N TYR A 21 -7.90 1.18 26.11
CA TYR A 21 -6.77 1.53 25.27
C TYR A 21 -5.43 1.27 25.97
N SER A 22 -5.32 1.65 27.25
CA SER A 22 -4.12 1.37 28.06
C SER A 22 -3.83 -0.12 28.20
N GLN A 23 -4.87 -0.96 28.32
CA GLN A 23 -4.71 -2.40 28.33
C GLN A 23 -4.16 -2.93 26.97
N LEU A 24 -4.70 -2.46 25.86
CA LEU A 24 -4.21 -2.83 24.53
C LEU A 24 -2.76 -2.42 24.33
N LEU A 25 -2.37 -1.23 24.79
CA LEU A 25 -0.98 -0.78 24.72
C LEU A 25 -0.07 -1.67 25.57
N ALA A 26 -0.50 -2.07 26.77
CA ALA A 26 0.26 -2.97 27.62
C ALA A 26 0.44 -4.36 27.00
N GLU A 27 -0.61 -4.91 26.41
CA GLU A 27 -0.60 -6.23 25.79
C GLU A 27 0.25 -6.29 24.52
N ASN A 28 0.21 -5.24 23.70
CA ASN A 28 0.88 -5.19 22.40
C ASN A 28 2.24 -4.48 22.47
N ALA A 29 2.47 -3.67 23.46
CA ALA A 29 3.71 -2.93 23.69
C ALA A 29 4.28 -2.29 22.40
N PRO A 30 3.50 -1.44 21.69
CA PRO A 30 3.99 -0.78 20.50
C PRO A 30 5.14 0.16 20.88
N GLN A 31 6.18 0.17 20.07
CA GLN A 31 7.37 0.99 20.29
C GLN A 31 7.99 1.43 18.98
N VAL A 32 8.87 2.42 19.05
CA VAL A 32 9.69 2.79 17.89
C VAL A 32 10.47 1.57 17.43
N ILE A 33 10.39 1.28 16.15
CA ILE A 33 11.00 0.09 15.55
C ILE A 33 12.45 0.42 15.19
N GLU A 34 13.38 -0.33 15.75
CA GLU A 34 14.81 -0.16 15.52
C GLU A 34 15.45 -1.39 14.89
N THR A 35 14.78 -2.55 14.95
CA THR A 35 15.26 -3.82 14.45
C THR A 35 14.26 -4.50 13.53
N GLU A 36 14.75 -5.38 12.66
CA GLU A 36 13.89 -6.20 11.78
C GLU A 36 12.93 -7.10 12.58
N GLU A 37 13.38 -7.64 13.71
CA GLU A 37 12.55 -8.45 14.60
C GLU A 37 11.38 -7.65 15.16
N GLU A 38 11.61 -6.42 15.61
CA GLU A 38 10.56 -5.51 16.06
C GLU A 38 9.61 -5.14 14.92
N TYR A 39 10.14 -4.93 13.74
CA TYR A 39 9.36 -4.66 12.54
C TYR A 39 8.39 -5.81 12.22
N GLU A 40 8.88 -7.03 12.18
CA GLU A 40 8.05 -8.22 11.96
C GLU A 40 6.96 -8.37 13.05
N ARG A 41 7.30 -8.09 14.30
CA ARG A 41 6.36 -8.12 15.41
C ARG A 41 5.22 -7.11 15.21
N HIS A 42 5.55 -5.89 14.82
CA HIS A 42 4.56 -4.85 14.56
C HIS A 42 3.70 -5.16 13.32
N LEU A 43 4.28 -5.74 12.29
CA LEU A 43 3.51 -6.22 11.13
C LEU A 43 2.46 -7.25 11.52
N LYS A 44 2.78 -8.19 12.40
CA LYS A 44 1.84 -9.20 12.90
C LYS A 44 0.70 -8.57 13.70
N ILE A 45 0.97 -7.53 14.48
CA ILE A 45 -0.07 -6.78 15.20
C ILE A 45 -1.01 -6.10 14.20
N ALA A 46 -0.46 -5.39 13.22
CA ALA A 46 -1.23 -4.72 12.18
C ALA A 46 -2.08 -5.71 11.39
N GLU A 47 -1.50 -6.82 10.96
CA GLU A 47 -2.16 -7.86 10.20
C GLU A 47 -3.36 -8.45 10.98
N ARG A 48 -3.18 -8.79 12.26
CA ARG A 48 -4.26 -9.29 13.11
C ARG A 48 -5.42 -8.30 13.22
N LEU A 49 -5.13 -7.01 13.35
CA LEU A 49 -6.16 -5.98 13.44
C LEU A 49 -6.87 -5.74 12.11
N VAL A 50 -6.14 -5.82 10.99
CA VAL A 50 -6.71 -5.66 9.64
C VAL A 50 -7.76 -6.72 9.33
N PHE A 51 -7.48 -7.97 9.67
CA PHE A 51 -8.39 -9.08 9.38
C PHE A 51 -9.56 -9.21 10.34
N LYS A 52 -9.59 -8.41 11.39
CA LYS A 52 -10.72 -8.35 12.30
C LYS A 52 -11.85 -7.47 11.73
N ASN A 53 -13.06 -8.02 11.62
CA ASN A 53 -14.18 -7.35 10.98
C ASN A 53 -14.68 -6.11 11.75
N ASP A 54 -14.83 -6.20 13.06
CA ASP A 54 -15.39 -5.12 13.89
C ASP A 54 -14.37 -4.63 14.91
N LEU A 55 -13.54 -3.68 14.51
CA LEU A 55 -12.60 -3.03 15.42
C LEU A 55 -13.32 -2.10 16.38
N THR A 56 -12.99 -2.20 17.68
CA THR A 56 -13.39 -1.20 18.64
C THR A 56 -12.66 0.13 18.41
N PRO A 57 -13.13 1.28 18.94
CA PRO A 57 -12.40 2.55 18.84
C PRO A 57 -10.96 2.45 19.37
N GLU A 58 -10.74 1.68 20.43
CA GLU A 58 -9.43 1.45 21.03
C GLU A 58 -8.51 0.65 20.11
N GLU A 59 -9.05 -0.39 19.49
CA GLU A 59 -8.31 -1.20 18.50
C GLU A 59 -7.95 -0.39 17.27
N ARG A 60 -8.83 0.50 16.81
CA ARG A 60 -8.52 1.42 15.71
C ARG A 60 -7.39 2.38 16.08
N ALA A 61 -7.41 2.91 17.31
CA ALA A 61 -6.35 3.78 17.79
C ALA A 61 -5.00 3.05 17.85
N LEU A 62 -4.98 1.83 18.37
CA LEU A 62 -3.80 0.97 18.37
C LEU A 62 -3.30 0.72 16.95
N ASN A 63 -4.20 0.40 16.03
CA ASN A 63 -3.85 0.13 14.64
C ASN A 63 -3.21 1.34 13.96
N LYS A 64 -3.76 2.54 14.17
CA LYS A 64 -3.15 3.77 13.67
C LYS A 64 -1.74 3.98 14.20
N LEU A 65 -1.53 3.74 15.47
CA LEU A 65 -0.20 3.87 16.08
C LEU A 65 0.78 2.85 15.51
N VAL A 66 0.39 1.59 15.41
CA VAL A 66 1.24 0.53 14.86
C VAL A 66 1.59 0.80 13.39
N VAL A 67 0.62 1.19 12.59
CA VAL A 67 0.85 1.56 11.17
C VAL A 67 1.82 2.73 11.06
N PHE A 68 1.65 3.77 11.88
CA PHE A 68 2.58 4.91 11.91
C PHE A 68 4.02 4.47 12.22
N LEU A 69 4.20 3.59 13.21
CA LEU A 69 5.52 3.08 13.59
C LEU A 69 6.15 2.22 12.48
N VAL A 70 5.35 1.38 11.83
CA VAL A 70 5.79 0.57 10.69
C VAL A 70 6.21 1.46 9.53
N GLU A 71 5.41 2.45 9.17
CA GLU A 71 5.72 3.40 8.10
C GLU A 71 7.00 4.18 8.36
N ASP A 72 7.21 4.65 9.58
CA ASP A 72 8.43 5.36 9.97
C ASP A 72 9.68 4.49 9.75
N TYR A 73 9.60 3.22 10.15
CA TYR A 73 10.68 2.27 9.94
C TYR A 73 10.91 1.97 8.46
N GLU A 74 9.84 1.72 7.70
CA GLU A 74 9.94 1.45 6.25
C GLU A 74 10.55 2.63 5.50
N THR A 75 10.14 3.84 5.82
CA THR A 75 10.68 5.05 5.20
C THR A 75 12.18 5.21 5.42
N LYS A 76 12.66 4.82 6.59
CA LYS A 76 14.09 4.92 6.94
C LYS A 76 14.95 3.79 6.38
N ASN A 77 14.42 2.58 6.34
CA ASN A 77 15.19 1.37 6.03
C ASN A 77 14.92 0.81 4.63
N TYR A 78 13.73 1.08 4.10
CA TYR A 78 13.31 0.71 2.75
C TYR A 78 12.84 1.95 2.01
N PRO A 79 13.72 2.96 1.82
CA PRO A 79 13.32 4.15 1.09
C PRO A 79 12.84 3.69 -0.29
N MET A 80 11.58 4.00 -0.60
CA MET A 80 11.14 3.90 -1.97
C MET A 80 12.05 4.84 -2.75
N ASP A 81 12.76 4.29 -3.74
CA ASP A 81 13.50 5.11 -4.66
C ASP A 81 12.57 6.24 -5.11
N ASP A 82 13.06 7.47 -5.05
CA ASP A 82 12.33 8.70 -5.41
C ASP A 82 11.85 8.70 -6.89
N GLU A 83 12.09 7.60 -7.57
CA GLU A 83 11.67 7.29 -8.92
C GLU A 83 10.47 6.33 -8.94
N SER A 84 9.43 6.58 -8.17
CA SER A 84 8.15 5.93 -8.44
C SER A 84 7.50 6.58 -9.68
N THR A 85 8.14 6.36 -10.83
CA THR A 85 7.57 6.78 -12.09
C THR A 85 6.32 5.94 -12.38
N PRO A 86 5.35 6.47 -13.13
CA PRO A 86 4.19 5.68 -13.56
C PRO A 86 4.58 4.36 -14.22
N GLN A 87 5.70 4.34 -14.94
CA GLN A 87 6.24 3.16 -15.58
C GLN A 87 6.75 2.10 -14.59
N ALA A 88 7.44 2.54 -13.52
CA ALA A 88 7.90 1.64 -12.48
C ALA A 88 6.74 1.04 -11.69
N ILE A 89 5.72 1.84 -11.40
CA ILE A 89 4.47 1.39 -10.75
C ILE A 89 3.77 0.35 -11.64
N LEU A 90 3.65 0.61 -12.93
CA LEU A 90 3.03 -0.32 -13.87
C LEU A 90 3.79 -1.65 -13.93
N LYS A 91 5.12 -1.61 -13.98
CA LYS A 91 5.96 -2.80 -13.95
C LYS A 91 5.73 -3.62 -12.68
N HIS A 92 5.69 -2.97 -11.53
CA HIS A 92 5.43 -3.63 -10.25
C HIS A 92 4.04 -4.30 -10.22
N ILE A 93 3.00 -3.61 -10.69
CA ILE A 93 1.64 -4.15 -10.76
C ILE A 93 1.59 -5.35 -11.72
N MET A 94 2.26 -5.25 -12.88
CA MET A 94 2.35 -6.33 -13.86
C MET A 94 3.00 -7.58 -13.24
N ASP A 95 4.13 -7.43 -12.59
CA ASP A 95 4.87 -8.53 -11.96
C ASP A 95 4.06 -9.17 -10.82
N SER A 96 3.40 -8.36 -10.00
CA SER A 96 2.58 -8.82 -8.87
C SER A 96 1.29 -9.53 -9.30
N SER A 97 0.71 -9.13 -10.43
CA SER A 97 -0.56 -9.68 -10.94
C SER A 97 -0.36 -10.85 -11.90
N GLY A 98 0.88 -11.17 -12.28
CA GLY A 98 1.19 -12.22 -13.24
C GLY A 98 0.81 -11.89 -14.69
N ASN A 99 0.56 -10.62 -15.00
CA ASN A 99 0.25 -10.19 -16.37
C ASN A 99 1.52 -10.07 -17.21
N SER A 100 1.43 -10.46 -18.47
CA SER A 100 2.48 -10.30 -19.47
C SER A 100 2.36 -8.95 -20.20
N GLN A 101 3.39 -8.59 -20.96
CA GLN A 101 3.32 -7.41 -21.85
C GLN A 101 2.17 -7.55 -22.87
N ALA A 102 1.93 -8.75 -23.38
CA ALA A 102 0.80 -9.02 -24.27
C ALA A 102 -0.55 -8.76 -23.61
N ASP A 103 -0.66 -9.08 -22.32
CA ASP A 103 -1.87 -8.79 -21.54
C ASP A 103 -2.08 -7.28 -21.41
N LEU A 104 -1.05 -6.52 -21.08
CA LEU A 104 -1.12 -5.06 -21.03
C LEU A 104 -1.47 -4.44 -22.38
N ALA A 105 -0.94 -4.97 -23.47
CA ALA A 105 -1.29 -4.54 -24.81
C ALA A 105 -2.79 -4.71 -25.10
N ARG A 106 -3.37 -5.84 -24.73
CA ARG A 106 -4.81 -6.09 -24.85
C ARG A 106 -5.64 -5.16 -23.95
N ILE A 107 -5.24 -4.99 -22.71
CA ILE A 107 -5.95 -4.14 -21.73
C ILE A 107 -6.01 -2.69 -22.22
N THR A 108 -4.91 -2.17 -22.74
CA THR A 108 -4.78 -0.78 -23.17
C THR A 108 -5.19 -0.54 -24.63
N GLY A 109 -5.40 -1.59 -25.39
CA GLY A 109 -5.61 -1.48 -26.86
C GLY A 109 -4.39 -0.98 -27.61
N SER A 110 -3.19 -1.20 -27.06
CA SER A 110 -1.91 -0.77 -27.63
C SER A 110 -1.15 -1.95 -28.24
N SER A 111 -0.15 -1.66 -29.09
CA SER A 111 0.76 -2.70 -29.55
C SER A 111 1.75 -3.12 -28.45
N SER A 112 2.30 -4.33 -28.58
CA SER A 112 3.32 -4.81 -27.65
C SER A 112 4.60 -3.94 -27.68
N GLY A 113 4.91 -3.35 -28.83
CA GLY A 113 6.02 -2.39 -28.95
C GLY A 113 5.80 -1.13 -28.12
N VAL A 114 4.60 -0.58 -28.11
CA VAL A 114 4.24 0.57 -27.26
C VAL A 114 4.35 0.21 -25.79
N ILE A 115 3.88 -0.95 -25.38
CA ILE A 115 4.02 -1.41 -23.99
C ILE A 115 5.49 -1.58 -23.60
N SER A 116 6.31 -2.14 -24.46
CA SER A 116 7.75 -2.27 -24.25
C SER A 116 8.42 -0.89 -24.06
N GLU A 117 8.07 0.09 -24.86
CA GLU A 117 8.57 1.47 -24.71
C GLU A 117 8.14 2.12 -23.40
N ILE A 118 6.91 1.89 -22.97
CA ILE A 118 6.40 2.38 -21.66
C ILE A 118 7.19 1.74 -20.53
N LEU A 119 7.31 0.43 -20.49
CA LEU A 119 8.00 -0.29 -19.43
C LEU A 119 9.50 0.05 -19.35
N SER A 120 10.12 0.41 -20.46
CA SER A 120 11.51 0.87 -20.50
C SER A 120 11.71 2.36 -20.17
N GLY A 121 10.63 3.10 -19.92
CA GLY A 121 10.67 4.52 -19.62
C GLY A 121 10.85 5.42 -20.84
N LYS A 122 10.83 4.87 -22.07
CA LYS A 122 10.99 5.63 -23.33
C LYS A 122 9.72 6.36 -23.75
N ARG A 123 8.59 5.98 -23.19
CA ARG A 123 7.27 6.55 -23.52
C ARG A 123 6.44 6.70 -22.25
N ASP A 124 5.73 7.81 -22.17
CA ASP A 124 4.76 8.05 -21.10
C ASP A 124 3.46 7.29 -21.35
N ILE A 125 2.76 7.02 -20.23
CA ILE A 125 1.42 6.42 -20.27
C ILE A 125 0.42 7.50 -20.64
N SER A 126 -0.36 7.28 -21.71
CA SER A 126 -1.42 8.21 -22.09
C SER A 126 -2.59 8.17 -21.11
N LYS A 127 -3.39 9.23 -21.09
CA LYS A 127 -4.61 9.29 -20.25
C LYS A 127 -5.58 8.15 -20.55
N LYS A 128 -5.70 7.75 -21.84
CA LYS A 128 -6.53 6.63 -22.25
C LYS A 128 -6.01 5.31 -21.70
N GLN A 129 -4.70 5.10 -21.78
CA GLN A 129 -4.04 3.90 -21.22
C GLN A 129 -4.15 3.87 -19.71
N ALA A 130 -3.90 4.99 -19.02
CA ALA A 130 -4.05 5.10 -17.57
C ALA A 130 -5.46 4.73 -17.11
N LYS A 131 -6.48 5.17 -17.84
CA LYS A 131 -7.88 4.86 -17.56
C LYS A 131 -8.19 3.36 -17.71
N ALA A 132 -7.69 2.74 -18.78
CA ALA A 132 -7.86 1.32 -19.03
C ALA A 132 -7.14 0.46 -17.97
N LEU A 133 -5.92 0.83 -17.62
CA LEU A 133 -5.13 0.14 -16.59
C LEU A 133 -5.77 0.26 -15.21
N SER A 134 -6.22 1.45 -14.85
CA SER A 134 -6.87 1.67 -13.56
C SER A 134 -8.18 0.88 -13.41
N ALA A 135 -8.96 0.80 -14.47
CA ALA A 135 -10.19 0.01 -14.48
C ALA A 135 -9.91 -1.50 -14.34
N HIS A 136 -8.88 -1.99 -15.03
CA HIS A 136 -8.52 -3.41 -14.99
C HIS A 136 -7.93 -3.82 -13.63
N PHE A 137 -6.98 -3.05 -13.11
CA PHE A 137 -6.29 -3.36 -11.85
C PHE A 137 -7.01 -2.82 -10.61
N LYS A 138 -8.10 -2.08 -10.77
CA LYS A 138 -8.89 -1.46 -9.69
C LYS A 138 -8.04 -0.55 -8.80
N VAL A 139 -7.24 0.27 -9.41
CA VAL A 139 -6.38 1.26 -8.76
C VAL A 139 -6.71 2.67 -9.24
N ASP A 140 -6.21 3.69 -8.53
CA ASP A 140 -6.44 5.09 -8.90
C ASP A 140 -5.67 5.44 -10.18
N PRO A 141 -6.32 6.08 -11.19
CA PRO A 141 -5.64 6.51 -12.43
C PRO A 141 -4.43 7.43 -12.20
N SER A 142 -4.42 8.18 -11.10
CA SER A 142 -3.32 9.09 -10.77
C SER A 142 -1.97 8.38 -10.58
N LEU A 143 -1.98 7.07 -10.35
CA LEU A 143 -0.76 6.26 -10.27
C LEU A 143 0.00 6.19 -11.60
N PHE A 144 -0.69 6.41 -12.71
CA PHE A 144 -0.15 6.27 -14.07
C PHE A 144 0.03 7.61 -14.80
N ILE A 145 -0.22 8.69 -14.11
CA ILE A 145 -0.14 10.03 -14.72
C ILE A 145 1.02 10.82 -14.14
#